data_b2a42518078a7b2c60d3355d2c2943d4
#
_entry.id   b2a42518078a7b2c60d3355d2c2943d4
#
_cell.length_a   1.000
_cell.length_b   1.000
_cell.length_c   1.000
_cell.angle_alpha   90.00
_cell.angle_beta   90.00
_cell.angle_gamma   90.00
#
_symmetry.space_group_name_H-M   'P 1'
#
loop_
_entity.id
_entity.type
_entity.pdbx_description
1 polymer ?
#
loop_
_entity_poly.entity_id
_entity_poly.type
_entity_poly.pdbx_seq_one_letter_code
_entity_poly.pdbx_strand_id
1 'polypeptide(L)'
;MADEFLETTVDKFVFRVKCDCWYSESGVWVHLEDSSARVGVSDYLQQASGDVAFVDVRPAGTVLAAGDELASIETIKAIFSVQSPVAGTVRQVNEALEESPELINEAPHGDGWLAILEPRDWEAGRVNLLDAERYLEVMRAQAQEEMTKG
;
A
#
# COMPACT_ATOMS: atom_id res chain seq x y z
N MET A 1 -4.38 20.65 5.66
CA MET A 1 -4.24 19.99 6.97
C MET A 1 -3.01 19.13 6.98
N ALA A 2 -2.33 19.12 8.08
CA ALA A 2 -1.20 18.21 8.26
C ALA A 2 -1.70 16.77 8.19
N ASP A 3 -0.85 15.88 7.71
CA ASP A 3 -1.16 14.47 7.68
C ASP A 3 -1.31 13.93 9.10
N GLU A 4 -2.37 13.20 9.34
CA GLU A 4 -2.60 12.54 10.62
C GLU A 4 -2.35 11.05 10.49
N PHE A 5 -1.73 10.48 11.50
CA PHE A 5 -1.44 9.06 11.55
C PHE A 5 -1.91 8.48 12.88
N LEU A 6 -2.43 7.26 12.81
CA LEU A 6 -2.56 6.42 13.99
C LEU A 6 -1.25 5.65 14.16
N GLU A 7 -0.91 5.31 15.38
CA GLU A 7 0.30 4.54 15.65
C GLU A 7 -0.01 3.39 16.58
N THR A 8 0.70 2.29 16.39
CA THR A 8 0.69 1.18 17.33
C THR A 8 2.09 0.64 17.47
N THR A 9 2.41 0.11 18.63
CA THR A 9 3.70 -0.51 18.90
C THR A 9 3.48 -1.99 19.14
N VAL A 10 4.22 -2.82 18.40
CA VAL A 10 4.24 -4.27 18.58
C VAL A 10 5.68 -4.64 18.84
N ASP A 11 5.95 -5.17 20.03
CA ASP A 11 7.31 -5.38 20.55
C ASP A 11 8.04 -4.03 20.53
N LYS A 12 9.12 -3.90 19.81
CA LYS A 12 9.90 -2.63 19.72
C LYS A 12 9.61 -1.85 18.43
N PHE A 13 8.71 -2.34 17.59
CA PHE A 13 8.42 -1.72 16.31
C PHE A 13 7.21 -0.80 16.39
N VAL A 14 7.34 0.39 15.84
CA VAL A 14 6.26 1.37 15.76
C VAL A 14 5.75 1.36 14.33
N PHE A 15 4.45 1.17 14.17
CA PHE A 15 3.78 1.15 12.88
C PHE A 15 2.80 2.30 12.79
N ARG A 16 2.76 2.96 11.65
CA ARG A 16 1.91 4.13 11.41
C ARG A 16 0.87 3.82 10.34
N VAL A 17 -0.35 4.31 10.55
CA VAL A 17 -1.46 4.17 9.62
C VAL A 17 -1.99 5.57 9.32
N LYS A 18 -1.99 5.94 8.04
CA LYS A 18 -2.44 7.28 7.63
C LYS A 18 -3.97 7.35 7.70
N CYS A 19 -4.48 8.36 8.40
CA CYS A 19 -5.91 8.44 8.75
C CYS A 19 -6.84 8.68 7.55
N ASP A 20 -6.37 9.34 6.51
CA ASP A 20 -7.21 9.71 5.37
C ASP A 20 -7.15 8.70 4.22
N CYS A 21 -6.65 7.51 4.49
CA CYS A 21 -6.56 6.44 3.49
C CYS A 21 -7.51 5.30 3.81
N TRP A 22 -7.85 4.53 2.77
CA TRP A 22 -8.49 3.24 2.89
C TRP A 22 -7.43 2.17 2.70
N TYR A 23 -7.67 0.95 3.20
CA TYR A 23 -6.66 -0.10 3.19
C TYR A 23 -7.26 -1.44 2.79
N SER A 24 -6.52 -2.22 2.02
CA SER A 24 -6.82 -3.64 1.85
C SER A 24 -6.24 -4.41 3.03
N GLU A 25 -6.72 -5.63 3.26
CA GLU A 25 -6.18 -6.48 4.32
C GLU A 25 -4.72 -6.85 4.06
N SER A 26 -4.30 -6.83 2.81
CA SER A 26 -2.91 -7.13 2.43
C SER A 26 -1.95 -5.98 2.64
N GLY A 27 -2.45 -4.82 3.08
CA GLY A 27 -1.59 -3.70 3.42
C GLY A 27 -1.34 -2.70 2.31
N VAL A 28 -2.28 -2.59 1.36
CA VAL A 28 -2.20 -1.59 0.29
C VAL A 28 -3.13 -0.44 0.66
N TRP A 29 -2.59 0.79 0.67
CA TRP A 29 -3.41 1.96 0.96
C TRP A 29 -3.96 2.59 -0.32
N VAL A 30 -5.10 3.24 -0.17
CA VAL A 30 -5.76 3.98 -1.25
C VAL A 30 -6.12 5.35 -0.72
N HIS A 31 -5.68 6.39 -1.42
CA HIS A 31 -6.07 7.76 -1.12
C HIS A 31 -6.84 8.31 -2.32
N LEU A 32 -8.10 8.62 -2.11
CA LEU A 32 -8.94 9.15 -3.19
C LEU A 32 -8.70 10.64 -3.33
N GLU A 33 -8.33 11.06 -4.54
CA GLU A 33 -8.14 12.46 -4.90
C GLU A 33 -9.04 12.77 -6.09
N ASP A 34 -10.11 13.50 -5.85
CA ASP A 34 -11.15 13.73 -6.83
C ASP A 34 -11.71 12.39 -7.34
N SER A 35 -11.55 12.06 -8.60
CA SER A 35 -12.00 10.79 -9.17
C SER A 35 -10.87 9.77 -9.34
N SER A 36 -9.68 10.09 -8.87
CA SER A 36 -8.51 9.22 -8.98
C SER A 36 -8.15 8.61 -7.64
N ALA A 37 -7.55 7.43 -7.67
CA ALA A 37 -7.11 6.71 -6.48
C ALA A 37 -5.60 6.52 -6.54
N ARG A 38 -4.89 7.19 -5.65
CA ARG A 38 -3.46 6.97 -5.48
C ARG A 38 -3.28 5.76 -4.57
N VAL A 39 -2.37 4.86 -4.92
CA VAL A 39 -2.17 3.63 -4.16
C VAL A 39 -0.70 3.40 -3.86
N GLY A 40 -0.46 2.73 -2.74
CA GLY A 40 0.88 2.36 -2.31
C GLY A 40 0.83 1.31 -1.22
N VAL A 41 1.99 0.96 -0.68
CA VAL A 41 2.08 -0.03 0.40
C VAL A 41 2.08 0.69 1.75
N SER A 42 1.51 0.02 2.75
CA SER A 42 1.45 0.57 4.10
C SER A 42 2.83 0.55 4.77
N ASP A 43 2.95 1.33 5.83
CA ASP A 43 4.17 1.33 6.65
C ASP A 43 4.47 -0.06 7.19
N TYR A 44 3.46 -0.77 7.68
CA TYR A 44 3.64 -2.13 8.16
C TYR A 44 4.20 -3.05 7.07
N LEU A 45 3.61 -2.99 5.87
CA LEU A 45 4.02 -3.88 4.80
C LEU A 45 5.47 -3.64 4.40
N GLN A 46 5.91 -2.38 4.29
CA GLN A 46 7.28 -2.10 3.94
C GLN A 46 8.26 -2.51 5.07
N GLN A 47 7.87 -2.32 6.34
CA GLN A 47 8.72 -2.76 7.45
C GLN A 47 8.85 -4.29 7.48
N ALA A 48 7.75 -4.99 7.26
CA ALA A 48 7.75 -6.46 7.26
C ALA A 48 8.53 -7.04 6.09
N SER A 49 8.55 -6.33 4.95
CA SER A 49 9.17 -6.83 3.72
C SER A 49 10.66 -6.53 3.61
N GLY A 50 11.13 -5.51 4.31
CA GLY A 50 12.54 -5.11 4.28
C GLY A 50 12.87 -4.13 3.17
N ASP A 51 14.16 -3.90 2.97
CA ASP A 51 14.65 -2.88 2.03
C ASP A 51 14.30 -3.25 0.59
N VAL A 52 13.64 -2.33 -0.09
CA VAL A 52 13.22 -2.53 -1.48
C VAL A 52 14.40 -2.31 -2.42
N ALA A 53 14.64 -3.29 -3.28
CA ALA A 53 15.71 -3.26 -4.27
C ALA A 53 15.18 -2.97 -5.66
N PHE A 54 13.96 -3.42 -5.98
CA PHE A 54 13.42 -3.31 -7.32
C PHE A 54 11.89 -3.29 -7.28
N VAL A 55 11.28 -2.46 -8.13
CA VAL A 55 9.83 -2.34 -8.25
C VAL A 55 9.44 -2.37 -9.71
N ASP A 56 8.45 -3.18 -10.03
CA ASP A 56 7.89 -3.25 -11.38
C ASP A 56 6.38 -3.03 -11.28
N VAL A 57 5.92 -1.85 -11.70
CA VAL A 57 4.51 -1.47 -11.65
C VAL A 57 3.89 -1.65 -13.03
N ARG A 58 2.66 -2.17 -13.09
CA ARG A 58 1.96 -2.31 -14.36
C ARG A 58 1.85 -0.96 -15.06
N PRO A 59 2.07 -0.92 -16.39
CA PRO A 59 2.11 0.36 -17.10
C PRO A 59 0.75 1.03 -17.19
N ALA A 60 0.79 2.34 -17.44
CA ALA A 60 -0.43 3.11 -17.68
C ALA A 60 -1.23 2.46 -18.82
N GLY A 61 -2.54 2.44 -18.66
CA GLY A 61 -3.45 1.79 -19.59
C GLY A 61 -3.85 0.39 -19.21
N THR A 62 -3.16 -0.23 -18.24
CA THR A 62 -3.50 -1.59 -17.79
C THR A 62 -4.84 -1.54 -17.05
N VAL A 63 -5.75 -2.44 -17.42
CA VAL A 63 -7.05 -2.61 -16.77
C VAL A 63 -6.92 -3.74 -15.76
N LEU A 64 -7.28 -3.45 -14.50
CA LEU A 64 -7.14 -4.40 -13.40
C LEU A 64 -8.48 -4.64 -12.73
N ALA A 65 -8.73 -5.89 -12.34
CA ALA A 65 -9.78 -6.21 -11.38
C ALA A 65 -9.20 -6.07 -9.97
N ALA A 66 -10.07 -5.94 -8.97
CA ALA A 66 -9.61 -5.99 -7.59
C ALA A 66 -8.94 -7.34 -7.34
N GLY A 67 -7.75 -7.30 -6.76
CA GLY A 67 -6.97 -8.51 -6.51
C GLY A 67 -5.95 -8.86 -7.59
N ASP A 68 -6.03 -8.24 -8.76
CA ASP A 68 -5.03 -8.45 -9.82
C ASP A 68 -3.69 -7.83 -9.41
N GLU A 69 -2.61 -8.35 -9.92
CA GLU A 69 -1.28 -7.83 -9.62
C GLU A 69 -1.13 -6.43 -10.22
N LEU A 70 -0.92 -5.44 -9.35
CA LEU A 70 -0.61 -4.07 -9.74
C LEU A 70 0.90 -3.89 -9.89
N ALA A 71 1.66 -4.51 -9.00
CA ALA A 71 3.10 -4.34 -8.97
C ALA A 71 3.77 -5.57 -8.38
N SER A 72 5.05 -5.73 -8.71
CA SER A 72 5.92 -6.71 -8.07
C SER A 72 7.03 -5.95 -7.38
N ILE A 73 7.30 -6.29 -6.13
CA ILE A 73 8.35 -5.64 -5.33
C ILE A 73 9.36 -6.69 -4.93
N GLU A 74 10.62 -6.40 -5.20
CA GLU A 74 11.73 -7.24 -4.78
C GLU A 74 12.48 -6.55 -3.65
N THR A 75 12.64 -7.26 -2.55
CA THR A 75 13.43 -6.80 -1.40
C THR A 75 14.60 -7.74 -1.20
N ILE A 76 15.45 -7.42 -0.24
CA ILE A 76 16.56 -8.30 0.11
C ILE A 76 16.10 -9.65 0.67
N LYS A 77 14.84 -9.74 1.11
CA LYS A 77 14.29 -10.97 1.70
C LYS A 77 13.49 -11.80 0.71
N ALA A 78 12.74 -11.16 -0.18
CA ALA A 78 11.73 -11.87 -0.98
C ALA A 78 11.27 -11.04 -2.17
N ILE A 79 10.49 -11.68 -3.02
CA ILE A 79 9.74 -11.02 -4.09
C ILE A 79 8.27 -11.25 -3.78
N PHE A 80 7.47 -10.19 -3.82
CA PHE A 80 6.04 -10.33 -3.55
C PHE A 80 5.20 -9.46 -4.49
N SER A 81 3.96 -9.86 -4.65
CA SER A 81 3.00 -9.17 -5.50
C SER A 81 2.18 -8.20 -4.68
N VAL A 82 1.98 -7.00 -5.22
CA VAL A 82 1.06 -6.02 -4.65
C VAL A 82 -0.22 -6.08 -5.47
N GLN A 83 -1.32 -6.43 -4.83
CA GLN A 83 -2.60 -6.59 -5.50
C GLN A 83 -3.35 -5.27 -5.53
N SER A 84 -4.02 -5.01 -6.66
CA SER A 84 -4.84 -3.81 -6.77
C SER A 84 -5.98 -3.86 -5.75
N PRO A 85 -6.15 -2.82 -4.95
CA PRO A 85 -7.19 -2.83 -3.91
C PRO A 85 -8.60 -2.64 -4.48
N VAL A 86 -8.70 -2.08 -5.69
CA VAL A 86 -9.99 -1.85 -6.37
C VAL A 86 -9.83 -2.12 -7.85
N ALA A 87 -10.94 -2.40 -8.53
CA ALA A 87 -10.93 -2.50 -9.98
C ALA A 87 -10.74 -1.11 -10.58
N GLY A 88 -9.93 -1.02 -11.62
CA GLY A 88 -9.66 0.25 -12.28
C GLY A 88 -8.61 0.15 -13.34
N THR A 89 -8.29 1.29 -13.92
CA THR A 89 -7.27 1.41 -14.97
C THR A 89 -6.10 2.20 -14.42
N VAL A 90 -4.88 1.71 -14.66
CA VAL A 90 -3.67 2.43 -14.27
C VAL A 90 -3.56 3.67 -15.15
N ARG A 91 -3.52 4.85 -14.54
CA ARG A 91 -3.38 6.13 -15.25
C ARG A 91 -1.97 6.68 -15.19
N GLN A 92 -1.30 6.46 -14.08
CA GLN A 92 0.05 6.99 -13.88
C GLN A 92 0.83 6.06 -12.98
N VAL A 93 2.11 5.93 -13.26
CA VAL A 93 3.05 5.15 -12.49
C VAL A 93 4.07 6.11 -11.88
N ASN A 94 4.51 5.85 -10.68
CA ASN A 94 5.55 6.67 -10.03
C ASN A 94 6.91 6.33 -10.63
N GLU A 95 7.33 7.11 -11.60
CA GLU A 95 8.59 6.89 -12.32
C GLU A 95 9.83 7.04 -11.44
N ALA A 96 9.72 7.79 -10.34
CA ALA A 96 10.84 7.97 -9.42
C ALA A 96 11.31 6.64 -8.81
N LEU A 97 10.43 5.63 -8.76
CA LEU A 97 10.78 4.34 -8.19
C LEU A 97 11.78 3.55 -9.04
N GLU A 98 11.96 3.88 -10.31
CA GLU A 98 12.96 3.22 -11.15
C GLU A 98 14.37 3.51 -10.66
N GLU A 99 14.63 4.76 -10.27
CA GLU A 99 15.94 5.17 -9.78
C GLU A 99 16.05 5.09 -8.26
N SER A 100 14.92 5.26 -7.57
CA SER A 100 14.90 5.36 -6.10
C SER A 100 13.82 4.46 -5.51
N PRO A 101 13.95 3.13 -5.65
CA PRO A 101 12.94 2.21 -5.10
C PRO A 101 12.86 2.28 -3.57
N GLU A 102 13.91 2.75 -2.89
CA GLU A 102 13.94 2.92 -1.45
C GLU A 102 12.93 3.98 -0.94
N LEU A 103 12.33 4.77 -1.84
CA LEU A 103 11.26 5.70 -1.45
C LEU A 103 10.09 4.95 -0.81
N ILE A 104 9.86 3.70 -1.21
CA ILE A 104 8.82 2.88 -0.61
C ILE A 104 9.09 2.67 0.87
N ASN A 105 10.36 2.50 1.25
CA ASN A 105 10.73 2.34 2.65
C ASN A 105 10.73 3.68 3.39
N GLU A 106 11.21 4.73 2.73
CA GLU A 106 11.39 6.03 3.37
C GLU A 106 10.10 6.81 3.52
N ALA A 107 9.22 6.72 2.54
CA ALA A 107 7.98 7.49 2.53
C ALA A 107 6.85 6.71 1.86
N PRO A 108 6.40 5.59 2.46
CA PRO A 108 5.42 4.71 1.81
C PRO A 108 4.09 5.40 1.55
N HIS A 109 3.68 6.35 2.38
CA HIS A 109 2.44 7.10 2.19
C HIS A 109 2.67 8.44 1.46
N GLY A 110 3.89 8.77 1.13
CA GLY A 110 4.27 10.00 0.44
C GLY A 110 4.91 9.68 -0.91
N ASP A 111 6.16 10.10 -1.06
CA ASP A 111 6.88 9.98 -2.34
C ASP A 111 7.07 8.54 -2.84
N GLY A 112 6.85 7.56 -1.98
CA GLY A 112 6.92 6.13 -2.33
C GLY A 112 5.63 5.53 -2.87
N TRP A 113 4.67 6.34 -3.29
CA TRP A 113 3.43 5.84 -3.90
C TRP A 113 3.75 5.01 -5.16
N LEU A 114 2.86 4.05 -5.49
CA LEU A 114 3.09 3.14 -6.62
C LEU A 114 2.44 3.63 -7.90
N ALA A 115 1.16 3.93 -7.87
CA ALA A 115 0.40 4.25 -9.07
C ALA A 115 -0.83 5.09 -8.73
N ILE A 116 -1.38 5.72 -9.75
CA ILE A 116 -2.67 6.38 -9.69
C ILE A 116 -3.61 5.61 -10.60
N LEU A 117 -4.73 5.18 -10.02
CA LEU A 117 -5.75 4.42 -10.73
C LEU A 117 -6.97 5.29 -11.00
N GLU A 118 -7.66 4.99 -12.09
CA GLU A 118 -9.02 5.47 -12.29
C GLU A 118 -9.93 4.33 -11.86
N PRO A 119 -10.60 4.42 -10.71
CA PRO A 119 -11.45 3.32 -10.25
C PRO A 119 -12.62 3.11 -11.20
N ARG A 120 -12.95 1.86 -11.43
CA ARG A 120 -14.09 1.52 -12.27
C ARG A 120 -15.41 1.87 -11.59
N ASP A 121 -15.49 1.55 -10.29
CA ASP A 121 -16.65 1.87 -9.46
C ASP A 121 -16.16 1.97 -8.02
N TRP A 122 -15.84 3.20 -7.61
CA TRP A 122 -15.27 3.44 -6.29
C TRP A 122 -16.21 3.00 -5.17
N GLU A 123 -17.51 3.31 -5.29
CA GLU A 123 -18.46 2.98 -4.23
C GLU A 123 -18.59 1.48 -4.02
N ALA A 124 -18.55 0.71 -5.10
CA ALA A 124 -18.60 -0.75 -5.00
C ALA A 124 -17.29 -1.31 -4.45
N GLY A 125 -16.15 -0.74 -4.86
CA GLY A 125 -14.83 -1.21 -4.44
C GLY A 125 -14.54 -0.93 -2.98
N ARG A 126 -14.93 0.25 -2.48
CA ARG A 126 -14.57 0.65 -1.12
C ARG A 126 -15.23 -0.19 -0.03
N VAL A 127 -16.33 -0.89 -0.34
CA VAL A 127 -16.99 -1.72 0.69
C VAL A 127 -16.12 -2.88 1.15
N ASN A 128 -15.12 -3.25 0.35
CA ASN A 128 -14.17 -4.31 0.71
C ASN A 128 -12.89 -3.77 1.35
N LEU A 129 -12.82 -2.46 1.55
CA LEU A 129 -11.64 -1.82 2.13
C LEU A 129 -11.90 -1.48 3.59
N LEU A 130 -10.82 -1.32 4.32
CA LEU A 130 -10.83 -0.97 5.73
C LEU A 130 -10.51 0.51 5.89
N ASP A 131 -11.18 1.17 6.83
CA ASP A 131 -10.72 2.50 7.22
C ASP A 131 -9.44 2.38 8.07
N ALA A 132 -8.84 3.51 8.40
CA ALA A 132 -7.56 3.51 9.12
C ALA A 132 -7.65 2.79 10.46
N GLU A 133 -8.73 3.00 11.21
CA GLU A 133 -8.89 2.39 12.54
C GLU A 133 -9.02 0.87 12.44
N ARG A 134 -9.81 0.38 11.51
CA ARG A 134 -9.97 -1.06 11.30
C ARG A 134 -8.70 -1.70 10.80
N TYR A 135 -8.02 -1.02 9.87
CA TYR A 135 -6.75 -1.54 9.36
C TYR A 135 -5.71 -1.61 10.49
N LEU A 136 -5.69 -0.63 11.37
CA LEU A 136 -4.77 -0.63 12.52
C LEU A 136 -4.92 -1.91 13.33
N GLU A 137 -6.16 -2.34 13.59
CA GLU A 137 -6.43 -3.56 14.35
C GLU A 137 -6.00 -4.81 13.59
N VAL A 138 -6.32 -4.88 12.29
CA VAL A 138 -5.93 -6.01 11.45
C VAL A 138 -4.40 -6.12 11.37
N MET A 139 -3.74 -5.00 11.12
CA MET A 139 -2.30 -4.94 11.01
C MET A 139 -1.62 -5.31 12.32
N ARG A 140 -2.15 -4.81 13.46
CA ARG A 140 -1.60 -5.15 14.76
C ARG A 140 -1.64 -6.66 15.00
N ALA A 141 -2.76 -7.31 14.66
CA ALA A 141 -2.88 -8.75 14.77
C ALA A 141 -1.89 -9.48 13.89
N GLN A 142 -1.69 -9.01 12.66
CA GLN A 142 -0.72 -9.58 11.74
C GLN A 142 0.70 -9.44 12.28
N ALA A 143 1.03 -8.26 12.81
CA ALA A 143 2.36 -8.00 13.35
C ALA A 143 2.62 -8.88 14.59
N GLN A 144 1.63 -9.05 15.45
CA GLN A 144 1.75 -9.91 16.63
C GLN A 144 1.93 -11.36 16.24
N GLU A 145 1.21 -11.82 15.22
CA GLU A 145 1.34 -13.18 14.71
C GLU A 145 2.74 -13.44 14.16
N GLU A 146 3.29 -12.49 13.42
CA GLU A 146 4.65 -12.61 12.89
C GLU A 146 5.68 -12.71 14.01
N MET A 147 5.51 -11.93 15.08
CA MET A 147 6.40 -11.98 16.24
C MET A 147 6.35 -13.35 16.93
N THR A 148 5.16 -13.95 16.98
CA THR A 148 4.96 -15.25 17.64
C THR A 148 5.59 -16.38 16.83
N LYS A 149 5.57 -16.26 15.50
CA LYS A 149 6.17 -17.26 14.61
C LYS A 149 7.69 -17.19 14.58
N GLY A 150 8.20 -15.99 14.81
CA GLY A 150 9.62 -15.72 14.74
C GLY A 150 10.39 -16.32 15.87
#